data_95172cbe18b605069fb48e705d0cbc12
#
_entry.id   95172cbe18b605069fb48e705d0cbc12
#
_cell.length_a   1.000
_cell.length_b   1.000
_cell.length_c   1.000
_cell.angle_alpha   90.00
_cell.angle_beta   90.00
_cell.angle_gamma   90.00
#
_symmetry.space_group_name_H-M   'P 1'
#
loop_
_entity.id
_entity.type
_entity.pdbx_description
1 polymer ?
#
loop_
_entity_poly.entity_id
_entity_poly.type
_entity_poly.pdbx_seq_one_letter_code
_entity_poly.pdbx_strand_id
1 'polypeptide(L)'
;MKKRGIILFLFCCIVSFLSAQTLEEAKAMFLKGEYTKSKPVFKKYFKSQPANASYNYWYGVCCLKTNEPRAAIKPLELAVKKKIQNAPFFLAETYNTLYRFDDAVMLLEEQIQVNSKKKQPVDDLEKLLEKTKVNARMLKGVEEVCIIDSFIVDKRNFLATYKLSEESGKLFTYNQFFGSEGKNVGTVYETEIGNKIYYSERGRNKTLDIFTKNKMLDQWGEGTPLPGSINDNGNANYPFVLTDGITIYYASDNENSMGGYDIFVTRYNTGTDTFLNPENVGMPFNSPYNDYMFAVDEYNDLGWFASDRFQPADKVCIYVF
;
A
#
# COMPACT_ATOMS: atom_id res chain seq x y z
N MET A 1 23.01 -43.31 60.03
CA MET A 1 22.98 -43.77 58.65
C MET A 1 22.14 -42.73 57.84
N LYS A 2 22.81 -41.85 57.11
CA LYS A 2 22.14 -40.80 56.30
C LYS A 2 21.97 -41.32 54.88
N LYS A 3 20.72 -41.48 54.41
CA LYS A 3 20.41 -41.79 53.01
C LYS A 3 20.46 -40.50 52.20
N ARG A 4 21.39 -40.39 51.24
CA ARG A 4 21.47 -39.32 50.22
C ARG A 4 20.54 -39.71 49.09
N GLY A 5 19.46 -38.91 48.90
CA GLY A 5 18.62 -39.00 47.73
C GLY A 5 19.29 -38.26 46.58
N ILE A 6 19.53 -38.95 45.47
CA ILE A 6 19.98 -38.38 44.19
C ILE A 6 18.74 -37.89 43.45
N ILE A 7 18.59 -36.55 43.30
CA ILE A 7 17.57 -35.94 42.44
C ILE A 7 18.14 -35.91 41.04
N LEU A 8 17.58 -36.77 40.17
CA LEU A 8 17.89 -36.80 38.73
C LEU A 8 17.10 -35.68 38.06
N PHE A 9 17.78 -34.59 37.67
CA PHE A 9 17.19 -33.50 36.87
C PHE A 9 17.11 -33.98 35.43
N LEU A 10 15.93 -34.39 35.00
CA LEU A 10 15.64 -34.68 33.59
C LEU A 10 15.53 -33.34 32.84
N PHE A 11 16.62 -32.93 32.20
CA PHE A 11 16.63 -31.78 31.29
C PHE A 11 15.95 -32.22 29.98
N CYS A 12 14.65 -31.95 29.89
CA CYS A 12 13.89 -32.17 28.64
C CYS A 12 14.32 -31.10 27.64
N CYS A 13 15.33 -31.40 26.82
CA CYS A 13 15.65 -30.61 25.64
C CYS A 13 14.47 -30.72 24.67
N ILE A 14 13.58 -29.72 24.67
CA ILE A 14 12.62 -29.48 23.58
C ILE A 14 13.47 -29.03 22.39
N VAL A 15 13.96 -29.96 21.62
CA VAL A 15 14.49 -29.68 20.29
C VAL A 15 13.28 -29.33 19.42
N SER A 16 13.02 -28.02 19.28
CA SER A 16 12.11 -27.51 18.27
C SER A 16 12.69 -27.94 16.91
N PHE A 17 12.18 -29.01 16.34
CA PHE A 17 12.40 -29.31 14.92
C PHE A 17 11.80 -28.16 14.13
N LEU A 18 12.59 -27.12 13.84
CA LEU A 18 12.32 -26.25 12.71
C LEU A 18 12.37 -27.15 11.48
N SER A 19 11.23 -27.68 11.10
CA SER A 19 11.06 -28.37 9.81
C SER A 19 11.52 -27.36 8.74
N ALA A 20 12.66 -27.62 8.11
CA ALA A 20 13.14 -26.80 7.02
C ALA A 20 12.09 -26.90 5.91
N GLN A 21 11.41 -25.78 5.62
CA GLN A 21 10.40 -25.74 4.56
C GLN A 21 10.97 -26.30 3.26
N THR A 22 10.21 -27.19 2.65
CA THR A 22 10.58 -27.80 1.38
C THR A 22 10.35 -26.82 0.21
N LEU A 23 10.96 -27.10 -0.92
CA LEU A 23 10.75 -26.31 -2.14
C LEU A 23 9.28 -26.33 -2.59
N GLU A 24 8.60 -27.48 -2.45
CA GLU A 24 7.19 -27.63 -2.85
C GLU A 24 6.25 -26.83 -1.92
N GLU A 25 6.50 -26.86 -0.62
CA GLU A 25 5.75 -26.00 0.33
C GLU A 25 5.95 -24.51 0.02
N ALA A 26 7.20 -24.10 -0.30
CA ALA A 26 7.47 -22.72 -0.68
C ALA A 26 6.75 -22.31 -1.97
N LYS A 27 6.66 -23.20 -2.97
CA LYS A 27 5.87 -22.98 -4.19
C LYS A 27 4.38 -22.84 -3.88
N ALA A 28 3.84 -23.70 -3.01
CA ALA A 28 2.44 -23.62 -2.59
C ALA A 28 2.13 -22.29 -1.86
N MET A 29 3.03 -21.81 -0.99
CA MET A 29 2.93 -20.51 -0.34
C MET A 29 3.01 -19.35 -1.35
N PHE A 30 3.93 -19.43 -2.30
CA PHE A 30 4.08 -18.45 -3.37
C PHE A 30 2.80 -18.30 -4.19
N LEU A 31 2.18 -19.40 -4.58
CA LEU A 31 0.90 -19.39 -5.32
C LEU A 31 -0.27 -18.81 -4.49
N LYS A 32 -0.18 -18.86 -3.16
CA LYS A 32 -1.14 -18.24 -2.24
C LYS A 32 -0.81 -16.77 -1.93
N GLY A 33 0.26 -16.21 -2.51
CA GLY A 33 0.70 -14.84 -2.22
C GLY A 33 1.46 -14.68 -0.90
N GLU A 34 1.83 -15.77 -0.22
CA GLU A 34 2.56 -15.75 1.05
C GLU A 34 4.08 -15.54 0.82
N TYR A 35 4.43 -14.44 0.14
CA TYR A 35 5.79 -14.17 -0.34
C TYR A 35 6.82 -14.04 0.78
N THR A 36 6.46 -13.44 1.91
CA THR A 36 7.36 -13.30 3.06
C THR A 36 7.79 -14.66 3.61
N LYS A 37 6.87 -15.65 3.63
CA LYS A 37 7.15 -17.00 4.13
C LYS A 37 7.95 -17.82 3.12
N SER A 38 7.67 -17.71 1.83
CA SER A 38 8.33 -18.48 0.77
C SER A 38 9.73 -17.95 0.40
N LYS A 39 9.96 -16.64 0.57
CA LYS A 39 11.21 -15.96 0.20
C LYS A 39 12.49 -16.58 0.78
N PRO A 40 12.60 -16.96 2.07
CA PRO A 40 13.82 -17.54 2.62
C PRO A 40 14.23 -18.85 1.91
N VAL A 41 13.25 -19.68 1.54
CA VAL A 41 13.47 -20.93 0.80
C VAL A 41 14.00 -20.62 -0.59
N PHE A 42 13.32 -19.77 -1.35
CA PHE A 42 13.78 -19.41 -2.70
C PHE A 42 15.13 -18.71 -2.70
N LYS A 43 15.43 -17.89 -1.67
CA LYS A 43 16.76 -17.28 -1.49
C LYS A 43 17.86 -18.32 -1.35
N LYS A 44 17.61 -19.42 -0.61
CA LYS A 44 18.54 -20.55 -0.46
C LYS A 44 18.81 -21.21 -1.81
N TYR A 45 17.74 -21.55 -2.58
CA TYR A 45 17.86 -22.18 -3.88
C TYR A 45 18.50 -21.27 -4.94
N PHE A 46 18.15 -19.98 -4.95
CA PHE A 46 18.80 -18.96 -5.78
C PHE A 46 20.31 -18.90 -5.53
N LYS A 47 20.74 -18.91 -4.26
CA LYS A 47 22.18 -18.90 -3.91
C LYS A 47 22.90 -20.18 -4.33
N SER A 48 22.26 -21.35 -4.20
CA SER A 48 22.88 -22.64 -4.55
C SER A 48 22.95 -22.87 -6.05
N GLN A 49 22.01 -22.31 -6.83
CA GLN A 49 21.91 -22.47 -8.28
C GLN A 49 21.57 -21.14 -8.96
N PRO A 50 22.51 -20.17 -9.00
CA PRO A 50 22.23 -18.82 -9.44
C PRO A 50 21.88 -18.70 -10.93
N ALA A 51 22.20 -19.70 -11.74
CA ALA A 51 21.83 -19.76 -13.16
C ALA A 51 20.46 -20.39 -13.44
N ASN A 52 19.79 -20.94 -12.42
CA ASN A 52 18.47 -21.57 -12.58
C ASN A 52 17.38 -20.50 -12.75
N ALA A 53 16.72 -20.51 -13.91
CA ALA A 53 15.72 -19.50 -14.27
C ALA A 53 14.52 -19.45 -13.31
N SER A 54 14.00 -20.63 -12.90
CA SER A 54 12.83 -20.69 -12.01
C SER A 54 13.15 -20.19 -10.60
N TYR A 55 14.33 -20.50 -10.06
CA TYR A 55 14.73 -19.99 -8.75
C TYR A 55 14.95 -18.49 -8.75
N ASN A 56 15.49 -17.96 -9.84
CA ASN A 56 15.61 -16.51 -10.04
C ASN A 56 14.22 -15.86 -10.12
N TYR A 57 13.30 -16.43 -10.90
CA TYR A 57 11.95 -15.92 -11.01
C TYR A 57 11.24 -15.87 -9.64
N TRP A 58 11.16 -16.98 -8.92
CA TRP A 58 10.46 -17.02 -7.63
C TRP A 58 11.09 -16.10 -6.59
N TYR A 59 12.43 -16.08 -6.51
CA TYR A 59 13.12 -15.20 -5.58
C TYR A 59 12.92 -13.72 -5.95
N GLY A 60 13.03 -13.37 -7.24
CA GLY A 60 12.83 -12.03 -7.74
C GLY A 60 11.41 -11.50 -7.45
N VAL A 61 10.38 -12.32 -7.74
CA VAL A 61 8.99 -11.95 -7.41
C VAL A 61 8.81 -11.78 -5.90
N CYS A 62 9.36 -12.68 -5.08
CA CYS A 62 9.29 -12.52 -3.62
C CYS A 62 9.97 -11.21 -3.17
N CYS A 63 11.11 -10.85 -3.74
CA CYS A 63 11.78 -9.57 -3.41
C CYS A 63 10.88 -8.38 -3.75
N LEU A 64 10.30 -8.34 -4.95
CA LEU A 64 9.37 -7.30 -5.34
C LEU A 64 8.19 -7.20 -4.37
N LYS A 65 7.50 -8.31 -4.14
CA LYS A 65 6.28 -8.36 -3.30
C LYS A 65 6.54 -8.22 -1.79
N THR A 66 7.81 -8.20 -1.36
CA THR A 66 8.22 -7.90 0.03
C THR A 66 8.98 -6.57 0.16
N ASN A 67 8.71 -5.65 -0.76
CA ASN A 67 9.26 -4.29 -0.77
C ASN A 67 10.80 -4.20 -0.85
N GLU A 68 11.42 -5.14 -1.59
CA GLU A 68 12.85 -5.13 -1.89
C GLU A 68 13.11 -5.08 -3.42
N PRO A 69 12.56 -4.08 -4.16
CA PRO A 69 12.56 -4.08 -5.62
C PRO A 69 13.98 -4.04 -6.21
N ARG A 70 14.94 -3.40 -5.55
CA ARG A 70 16.34 -3.40 -6.02
C ARG A 70 16.96 -4.80 -6.05
N ALA A 71 16.59 -5.66 -5.10
CA ALA A 71 17.06 -7.04 -5.07
C ALA A 71 16.36 -7.93 -6.10
N ALA A 72 15.21 -7.52 -6.63
CA ALA A 72 14.44 -8.25 -7.64
C ALA A 72 15.01 -8.11 -9.05
N ILE A 73 15.70 -6.99 -9.38
CA ILE A 73 16.14 -6.66 -10.75
C ILE A 73 16.93 -7.80 -11.39
N LYS A 74 18.13 -8.10 -10.87
CA LYS A 74 19.04 -9.11 -11.48
C LYS A 74 18.40 -10.49 -11.60
N PRO A 75 17.72 -11.04 -10.58
CA PRO A 75 17.00 -12.30 -10.70
C PRO A 75 15.92 -12.26 -11.80
N LEU A 76 15.11 -11.22 -11.88
CA LEU A 76 14.06 -11.15 -12.91
C LEU A 76 14.62 -10.92 -14.32
N GLU A 77 15.67 -10.11 -14.47
CA GLU A 77 16.37 -9.97 -15.76
C GLU A 77 16.88 -11.31 -16.28
N LEU A 78 17.45 -12.15 -15.41
CA LEU A 78 17.87 -13.49 -15.79
C LEU A 78 16.67 -14.37 -16.16
N ALA A 79 15.58 -14.30 -15.41
CA ALA A 79 14.36 -15.04 -15.72
C ALA A 79 13.76 -14.62 -17.08
N VAL A 80 13.74 -13.32 -17.41
CA VAL A 80 13.34 -12.78 -18.73
C VAL A 80 14.26 -13.31 -19.83
N LYS A 81 15.58 -13.22 -19.66
CA LYS A 81 16.57 -13.75 -20.60
C LYS A 81 16.39 -15.24 -20.86
N LYS A 82 15.95 -15.98 -19.85
CA LYS A 82 15.65 -17.43 -19.94
C LYS A 82 14.21 -17.73 -20.36
N LYS A 83 13.43 -16.72 -20.76
CA LYS A 83 12.06 -16.81 -21.29
C LYS A 83 11.05 -17.44 -20.34
N ILE A 84 11.15 -17.15 -19.03
CA ILE A 84 10.09 -17.50 -18.06
C ILE A 84 8.87 -16.61 -18.36
N GLN A 85 7.72 -17.22 -18.58
CA GLN A 85 6.52 -16.60 -19.16
C GLN A 85 6.09 -15.31 -18.49
N ASN A 86 5.97 -15.26 -17.16
CA ASN A 86 5.50 -14.11 -16.43
C ASN A 86 6.63 -13.17 -15.93
N ALA A 87 7.90 -13.49 -16.25
CA ALA A 87 9.02 -12.70 -15.78
C ALA A 87 9.04 -11.26 -16.34
N PRO A 88 8.67 -10.99 -17.61
CA PRO A 88 8.61 -9.61 -18.12
C PRO A 88 7.61 -8.73 -17.36
N PHE A 89 6.44 -9.26 -16.99
CA PHE A 89 5.45 -8.53 -16.20
C PHE A 89 6.04 -8.09 -14.85
N PHE A 90 6.61 -9.02 -14.08
CA PHE A 90 7.17 -8.69 -12.77
C PHE A 90 8.44 -7.84 -12.83
N LEU A 91 9.22 -7.95 -13.90
CA LEU A 91 10.36 -7.06 -14.12
C LEU A 91 9.89 -5.63 -14.43
N ALA A 92 8.84 -5.48 -15.24
CA ALA A 92 8.24 -4.17 -15.51
C ALA A 92 7.62 -3.56 -14.24
N GLU A 93 6.89 -4.33 -13.42
CA GLU A 93 6.45 -3.88 -12.10
C GLU A 93 7.63 -3.45 -11.22
N THR A 94 8.75 -4.17 -11.26
CA THR A 94 9.96 -3.82 -10.51
C THR A 94 10.56 -2.49 -11.00
N TYR A 95 10.62 -2.29 -12.31
CA TYR A 95 11.08 -1.03 -12.88
C TYR A 95 10.14 0.12 -12.52
N ASN A 96 8.83 -0.07 -12.58
CA ASN A 96 7.83 0.91 -12.14
C ASN A 96 8.04 1.32 -10.68
N THR A 97 8.22 0.34 -9.79
CA THR A 97 8.46 0.57 -8.35
C THR A 97 9.76 1.39 -8.11
N LEU A 98 10.70 1.31 -9.02
CA LEU A 98 11.99 2.05 -8.97
C LEU A 98 11.99 3.32 -9.81
N TYR A 99 10.83 3.78 -10.29
CA TYR A 99 10.67 4.96 -11.15
C TYR A 99 11.43 4.87 -12.49
N ARG A 100 11.76 3.65 -12.92
CA ARG A 100 12.40 3.35 -14.19
C ARG A 100 11.34 3.10 -15.26
N PHE A 101 10.46 4.08 -15.45
CA PHE A 101 9.28 3.92 -16.33
C PHE A 101 9.66 3.69 -17.79
N ASP A 102 10.68 4.34 -18.30
CA ASP A 102 11.12 4.15 -19.68
C ASP A 102 11.60 2.71 -19.94
N ASP A 103 12.36 2.13 -19.00
CA ASP A 103 12.79 0.72 -19.08
C ASP A 103 11.58 -0.23 -19.05
N ALA A 104 10.58 0.08 -18.21
CA ALA A 104 9.36 -0.71 -18.14
C ALA A 104 8.54 -0.63 -19.43
N VAL A 105 8.38 0.57 -20.03
CA VAL A 105 7.69 0.76 -21.31
C VAL A 105 8.37 -0.06 -22.40
N MET A 106 9.68 0.07 -22.57
CA MET A 106 10.44 -0.68 -23.59
C MET A 106 10.26 -2.19 -23.45
N LEU A 107 10.39 -2.71 -22.22
CA LEU A 107 10.23 -4.14 -21.93
C LEU A 107 8.80 -4.63 -22.25
N LEU A 108 7.79 -3.86 -21.86
CA LEU A 108 6.38 -4.22 -22.08
C LEU A 108 6.03 -4.18 -23.57
N GLU A 109 6.43 -3.15 -24.30
CA GLU A 109 6.19 -3.05 -25.74
C GLU A 109 6.84 -4.20 -26.52
N GLU A 110 8.09 -4.54 -26.20
CA GLU A 110 8.77 -5.72 -26.78
C GLU A 110 8.01 -7.01 -26.47
N GLN A 111 7.62 -7.24 -25.23
CA GLN A 111 6.94 -8.45 -24.82
C GLN A 111 5.54 -8.58 -25.43
N ILE A 112 4.78 -7.48 -25.56
CA ILE A 112 3.48 -7.43 -26.23
C ILE A 112 3.64 -7.86 -27.70
N GLN A 113 4.63 -7.31 -28.41
CA GLN A 113 4.89 -7.70 -29.80
C GLN A 113 5.23 -9.21 -29.92
N VAL A 114 6.05 -9.75 -29.02
CA VAL A 114 6.41 -11.18 -29.01
C VAL A 114 5.19 -12.05 -28.76
N ASN A 115 4.35 -11.68 -27.76
CA ASN A 115 3.15 -12.45 -27.42
C ASN A 115 2.11 -12.39 -28.53
N SER A 116 1.86 -11.22 -29.14
CA SER A 116 0.91 -11.04 -30.25
C SER A 116 1.29 -11.91 -31.46
N LYS A 117 2.59 -11.95 -31.82
CA LYS A 117 3.07 -12.82 -32.90
C LYS A 117 2.84 -14.31 -32.60
N LYS A 118 2.86 -14.71 -31.34
CA LYS A 118 2.64 -16.09 -30.87
C LYS A 118 1.18 -16.39 -30.54
N LYS A 119 0.26 -15.41 -30.70
CA LYS A 119 -1.15 -15.49 -30.30
C LYS A 119 -1.32 -15.83 -28.81
N GLN A 120 -0.43 -15.31 -27.94
CA GLN A 120 -0.52 -15.41 -26.49
C GLN A 120 -1.23 -14.20 -25.91
N PRO A 121 -1.85 -14.30 -24.71
CA PRO A 121 -2.53 -13.19 -24.05
C PRO A 121 -1.60 -12.00 -23.82
N VAL A 122 -2.13 -10.78 -24.01
CA VAL A 122 -1.42 -9.50 -23.83
C VAL A 122 -2.12 -8.53 -22.87
N ASP A 123 -3.36 -8.80 -22.50
CA ASP A 123 -4.25 -7.87 -21.78
C ASP A 123 -3.60 -7.29 -20.48
N ASP A 124 -2.98 -8.14 -19.66
CA ASP A 124 -2.31 -7.70 -18.42
C ASP A 124 -1.08 -6.84 -18.72
N LEU A 125 -0.34 -7.16 -19.80
CA LEU A 125 0.82 -6.37 -20.22
C LEU A 125 0.40 -5.01 -20.76
N GLU A 126 -0.68 -4.95 -21.53
CA GLU A 126 -1.24 -3.71 -22.08
C GLU A 126 -1.76 -2.80 -20.97
N LYS A 127 -2.50 -3.35 -20.00
CA LYS A 127 -2.94 -2.59 -18.82
C LYS A 127 -1.75 -2.03 -18.04
N LEU A 128 -0.73 -2.84 -17.80
CA LEU A 128 0.47 -2.38 -17.10
C LEU A 128 1.23 -1.32 -17.92
N LEU A 129 1.28 -1.46 -19.24
CA LEU A 129 1.90 -0.48 -20.14
C LEU A 129 1.20 0.88 -20.07
N GLU A 130 -0.14 0.90 -20.15
CA GLU A 130 -0.91 2.15 -20.05
C GLU A 130 -0.71 2.81 -18.68
N LYS A 131 -0.79 2.05 -17.59
CA LYS A 131 -0.49 2.54 -16.24
C LYS A 131 0.93 3.13 -16.15
N THR A 132 1.91 2.42 -16.71
CA THR A 132 3.31 2.87 -16.75
C THR A 132 3.47 4.20 -17.50
N LYS A 133 2.79 4.34 -18.65
CA LYS A 133 2.82 5.58 -19.44
C LYS A 133 2.19 6.76 -18.70
N VAL A 134 1.12 6.52 -17.93
CA VAL A 134 0.52 7.54 -17.07
C VAL A 134 1.49 7.98 -15.98
N ASN A 135 2.11 7.02 -15.28
CA ASN A 135 3.08 7.28 -14.21
C ASN A 135 4.32 8.04 -14.75
N ALA A 136 4.79 7.69 -15.95
CA ALA A 136 5.90 8.39 -16.61
C ALA A 136 5.56 9.86 -16.92
N ARG A 137 4.31 10.14 -17.30
CA ARG A 137 3.84 11.52 -17.52
C ARG A 137 3.75 12.30 -16.21
N MET A 138 3.21 11.68 -15.15
CA MET A 138 3.13 12.31 -13.82
C MET A 138 4.52 12.67 -13.29
N LEU A 139 5.52 11.80 -13.49
CA LEU A 139 6.91 12.10 -13.08
C LEU A 139 7.48 13.33 -13.78
N LYS A 140 7.11 13.59 -15.04
CA LYS A 140 7.59 14.77 -15.78
C LYS A 140 6.93 16.08 -15.34
N GLY A 141 5.76 16.00 -14.68
CA GLY A 141 5.00 17.14 -14.18
C GLY A 141 5.17 17.40 -12.68
N VAL A 142 6.16 16.78 -12.03
CA VAL A 142 6.37 16.94 -10.58
C VAL A 142 6.75 18.37 -10.24
N GLU A 143 6.02 18.97 -9.29
CA GLU A 143 6.39 20.24 -8.66
C GLU A 143 7.31 19.98 -7.47
N GLU A 144 8.22 20.90 -7.20
CA GLU A 144 9.09 20.82 -6.02
C GLU A 144 8.27 21.11 -4.76
N VAL A 145 8.31 20.18 -3.80
CA VAL A 145 7.72 20.33 -2.47
C VAL A 145 8.85 20.39 -1.45
N CYS A 146 8.83 21.44 -0.61
CA CYS A 146 9.81 21.61 0.46
C CYS A 146 9.45 20.67 1.62
N ILE A 147 10.19 19.59 1.80
CA ILE A 147 10.03 18.72 2.97
C ILE A 147 10.74 19.36 4.15
N ILE A 148 9.98 19.71 5.18
CA ILE A 148 10.45 20.35 6.42
C ILE A 148 11.01 19.30 7.38
N ASP A 149 10.31 18.17 7.51
CA ASP A 149 10.70 17.06 8.39
C ASP A 149 10.19 15.72 7.91
N SER A 150 10.73 14.62 8.45
CA SER A 150 10.25 13.27 8.14
C SER A 150 10.47 12.29 9.29
N PHE A 151 9.53 11.35 9.49
CA PHE A 151 9.53 10.40 10.60
C PHE A 151 9.28 8.98 10.09
N ILE A 152 10.21 8.06 10.34
CA ILE A 152 9.99 6.62 10.06
C ILE A 152 9.38 5.98 11.31
N VAL A 153 8.14 5.50 11.18
CA VAL A 153 7.36 4.98 12.29
C VAL A 153 6.76 3.60 11.97
N ASP A 154 6.23 2.92 13.00
CA ASP A 154 5.48 1.67 12.81
C ASP A 154 4.17 1.94 12.06
N LYS A 155 3.93 1.17 11.01
CA LYS A 155 2.75 1.33 10.13
C LYS A 155 1.42 1.18 10.87
N ARG A 156 1.38 0.47 11.99
CA ARG A 156 0.15 0.25 12.77
C ARG A 156 -0.28 1.47 13.57
N ASN A 157 0.67 2.36 13.91
CA ASN A 157 0.43 3.49 14.83
C ASN A 157 0.78 4.85 14.21
N PHE A 158 0.99 4.94 12.92
CA PHE A 158 1.51 6.14 12.28
C PHE A 158 0.61 7.38 12.44
N LEU A 159 -0.70 7.20 12.55
CA LEU A 159 -1.64 8.31 12.77
C LEU A 159 -1.35 9.10 14.04
N ALA A 160 -0.82 8.45 15.09
CA ALA A 160 -0.47 9.13 16.34
C ALA A 160 0.71 10.12 16.22
N THR A 161 1.42 10.10 15.07
CA THR A 161 2.53 11.02 14.80
C THR A 161 2.06 12.35 14.22
N TYR A 162 0.85 12.40 13.64
CA TYR A 162 0.25 13.61 13.12
C TYR A 162 -0.05 14.58 14.28
N LYS A 163 0.49 15.79 14.20
CA LYS A 163 0.32 16.84 15.19
C LYS A 163 -0.44 18.02 14.56
N LEU A 164 -1.69 17.78 14.27
CA LEU A 164 -2.57 18.81 13.74
C LEU A 164 -3.00 19.76 14.86
N SER A 165 -3.22 21.03 14.55
CA SER A 165 -3.89 21.99 15.42
C SER A 165 -5.34 21.55 15.69
N GLU A 166 -5.93 22.02 16.76
CA GLU A 166 -7.36 21.75 17.05
C GLU A 166 -8.28 22.33 15.97
N GLU A 167 -7.85 23.40 15.33
CA GLU A 167 -8.51 24.08 14.22
C GLU A 167 -8.53 23.24 12.92
N SER A 168 -7.67 22.24 12.80
CA SER A 168 -7.60 21.34 11.64
C SER A 168 -8.31 20.00 11.89
N GLY A 169 -9.00 19.86 13.03
CA GLY A 169 -9.73 18.63 13.39
C GLY A 169 -8.85 17.55 13.99
N LYS A 170 -9.39 16.33 14.10
CA LYS A 170 -8.73 15.21 14.82
C LYS A 170 -8.78 13.93 14.04
N LEU A 171 -7.69 13.15 14.13
CA LEU A 171 -7.52 11.85 13.48
C LEU A 171 -7.56 10.72 14.50
N PHE A 172 -8.27 9.65 14.16
CA PHE A 172 -8.38 8.44 14.98
C PHE A 172 -8.32 7.19 14.10
N THR A 173 -7.93 6.07 14.69
CA THR A 173 -8.31 4.77 14.12
C THR A 173 -9.80 4.53 14.41
N TYR A 174 -10.45 3.71 13.58
CA TYR A 174 -11.86 3.35 13.78
C TYR A 174 -12.11 2.80 15.19
N ASN A 175 -11.23 1.90 15.65
CA ASN A 175 -11.37 1.27 16.96
C ASN A 175 -11.20 2.25 18.13
N GLN A 176 -10.33 3.24 18.01
CA GLN A 176 -10.17 4.29 19.03
C GLN A 176 -11.44 5.15 19.14
N PHE A 177 -12.02 5.53 18.01
CA PHE A 177 -13.19 6.42 18.00
C PHE A 177 -14.47 5.73 18.45
N PHE A 178 -14.76 4.53 17.92
CA PHE A 178 -15.99 3.80 18.20
C PHE A 178 -15.90 2.83 19.39
N GLY A 179 -14.74 2.72 20.04
CA GLY A 179 -14.54 1.82 21.18
C GLY A 179 -14.71 0.34 20.81
N SER A 180 -14.46 -0.03 19.56
CA SER A 180 -14.63 -1.40 19.10
C SER A 180 -13.35 -2.23 19.30
N GLU A 181 -13.49 -3.49 19.75
CA GLU A 181 -12.37 -4.45 19.84
C GLU A 181 -12.12 -5.20 18.52
N GLY A 182 -12.79 -4.80 17.44
CA GLY A 182 -12.72 -5.46 16.14
C GLY A 182 -11.42 -5.23 15.38
N LYS A 183 -11.20 -6.00 14.32
CA LYS A 183 -10.09 -5.81 13.36
C LYS A 183 -10.48 -4.82 12.25
N ASN A 184 -11.12 -3.71 12.59
CA ASN A 184 -11.42 -2.68 11.62
C ASN A 184 -10.15 -1.88 11.32
N VAL A 185 -9.80 -1.75 10.04
CA VAL A 185 -8.62 -1.02 9.57
C VAL A 185 -8.94 0.38 9.06
N GLY A 186 -10.21 0.81 9.20
CA GLY A 186 -10.66 2.14 8.83
C GLY A 186 -10.10 3.22 9.75
N THR A 187 -10.15 4.45 9.27
CA THR A 187 -9.77 5.66 10.00
C THR A 187 -10.96 6.58 10.16
N VAL A 188 -10.87 7.51 11.11
CA VAL A 188 -11.89 8.53 11.39
C VAL A 188 -11.23 9.88 11.41
N TYR A 189 -11.80 10.83 10.70
CA TYR A 189 -11.51 12.25 10.81
C TYR A 189 -12.72 12.95 11.44
N GLU A 190 -12.50 13.64 12.53
CA GLU A 190 -13.47 14.52 13.18
C GLU A 190 -13.17 15.97 12.82
N THR A 191 -14.16 16.70 12.32
CA THR A 191 -14.00 18.10 11.95
C THR A 191 -13.66 18.98 13.17
N GLU A 192 -13.09 20.15 12.94
CA GLU A 192 -12.65 21.09 13.97
C GLU A 192 -13.78 21.46 14.97
N ILE A 193 -15.01 21.60 14.47
CA ILE A 193 -16.20 21.92 15.31
C ILE A 193 -16.65 20.68 16.12
N GLY A 194 -16.20 19.47 15.75
CA GLY A 194 -16.58 18.22 16.42
C GLY A 194 -18.03 17.81 16.21
N ASN A 195 -18.69 18.33 15.18
CA ASN A 195 -20.09 18.08 14.86
C ASN A 195 -20.30 17.12 13.67
N LYS A 196 -19.23 16.78 12.97
CA LYS A 196 -19.25 15.87 11.82
C LYS A 196 -18.01 14.98 11.80
N ILE A 197 -18.19 13.73 11.41
CA ILE A 197 -17.08 12.82 11.15
C ILE A 197 -17.17 12.25 9.74
N TYR A 198 -15.98 11.97 9.20
CA TYR A 198 -15.79 11.13 8.01
C TYR A 198 -15.00 9.90 8.45
N TYR A 199 -15.44 8.72 8.08
CA TYR A 199 -14.82 7.49 8.55
C TYR A 199 -14.92 6.39 7.52
N SER A 200 -14.01 5.43 7.58
CA SER A 200 -13.97 4.31 6.65
C SER A 200 -14.34 3.03 7.37
N GLU A 201 -15.28 2.30 6.79
CA GLU A 201 -15.65 0.96 7.22
C GLU A 201 -15.96 0.06 6.01
N ARG A 202 -16.13 -1.25 6.24
CA ARG A 202 -16.46 -2.18 5.16
C ARG A 202 -17.85 -1.92 4.61
N GLY A 203 -17.89 -1.52 3.35
CA GLY A 203 -19.11 -1.33 2.58
C GLY A 203 -19.74 -2.65 2.09
N ARG A 204 -20.75 -2.53 1.24
CA ARG A 204 -21.50 -3.68 0.70
C ARG A 204 -20.63 -4.62 -0.15
N ASN A 205 -19.65 -4.08 -0.85
CA ASN A 205 -18.72 -4.82 -1.72
C ASN A 205 -17.55 -5.44 -0.96
N LYS A 206 -17.52 -5.34 0.38
CA LYS A 206 -16.41 -5.77 1.26
C LYS A 206 -15.12 -4.95 1.11
N THR A 207 -15.10 -3.94 0.26
CA THR A 207 -14.10 -2.88 0.22
C THR A 207 -14.30 -1.93 1.40
N LEU A 208 -13.30 -1.11 1.71
CA LEU A 208 -13.49 0.02 2.62
C LEU A 208 -14.15 1.14 1.83
N ASP A 209 -15.25 1.65 2.37
CA ASP A 209 -15.97 2.80 1.85
C ASP A 209 -15.94 3.93 2.87
N ILE A 210 -15.96 5.18 2.42
CA ILE A 210 -16.03 6.35 3.30
C ILE A 210 -17.49 6.71 3.56
N PHE A 211 -17.81 6.89 4.84
CA PHE A 211 -19.08 7.33 5.35
C PHE A 211 -18.95 8.65 6.08
N THR A 212 -20.05 9.33 6.28
CA THR A 212 -20.15 10.51 7.13
C THR A 212 -21.26 10.37 8.17
N LYS A 213 -21.06 10.96 9.35
CA LYS A 213 -22.10 11.14 10.38
C LYS A 213 -22.09 12.56 10.87
N ASN A 214 -23.28 13.09 11.12
CA ASN A 214 -23.46 14.35 11.83
C ASN A 214 -23.81 14.09 13.29
N LYS A 215 -23.32 14.92 14.17
CA LYS A 215 -23.67 14.89 15.60
C LYS A 215 -24.98 15.62 15.81
N MET A 216 -25.94 14.95 16.40
CA MET A 216 -27.24 15.50 16.77
C MET A 216 -27.32 15.57 18.29
N LEU A 217 -27.21 16.78 18.85
CA LEU A 217 -27.01 16.98 20.29
C LEU A 217 -25.73 16.26 20.75
N ASP A 218 -25.84 15.24 21.58
CA ASP A 218 -24.71 14.49 22.14
C ASP A 218 -24.50 13.12 21.49
N GLN A 219 -25.24 12.80 20.42
CA GLN A 219 -25.18 11.48 19.78
C GLN A 219 -24.84 11.60 18.29
N TRP A 220 -24.05 10.65 17.78
CA TRP A 220 -23.81 10.50 16.36
C TRP A 220 -25.04 9.90 15.67
N GLY A 221 -25.48 10.54 14.59
CA GLY A 221 -26.56 10.07 13.74
C GLY A 221 -26.20 8.80 12.96
N GLU A 222 -27.07 8.39 12.05
CA GLU A 222 -26.79 7.28 11.14
C GLU A 222 -25.67 7.62 10.15
N GLY A 223 -24.89 6.58 9.77
CA GLY A 223 -23.82 6.71 8.79
C GLY A 223 -24.39 6.77 7.37
N THR A 224 -24.01 7.77 6.61
CA THR A 224 -24.36 7.92 5.19
C THR A 224 -23.11 7.69 4.35
N PRO A 225 -23.11 6.73 3.39
CA PRO A 225 -21.96 6.52 2.52
C PRO A 225 -21.75 7.73 1.59
N LEU A 226 -20.51 8.06 1.29
CA LEU A 226 -20.20 9.01 0.24
C LEU A 226 -20.53 8.40 -1.14
N PRO A 227 -20.68 9.22 -2.20
CA PRO A 227 -21.06 8.73 -3.52
C PRO A 227 -20.11 7.70 -4.11
N GLY A 228 -20.59 6.92 -5.09
CA GLY A 228 -19.80 5.92 -5.79
C GLY A 228 -18.63 6.46 -6.62
N SER A 229 -18.55 7.77 -6.86
CA SER A 229 -17.35 8.40 -7.43
C SER A 229 -16.16 8.44 -6.45
N ILE A 230 -16.43 8.37 -5.12
CA ILE A 230 -15.43 8.27 -4.05
C ILE A 230 -15.30 6.81 -3.60
N ASN A 231 -16.46 6.17 -3.35
CA ASN A 231 -16.59 4.78 -2.96
C ASN A 231 -16.76 3.89 -4.21
N ASP A 232 -15.73 3.79 -5.01
CA ASP A 232 -15.70 3.00 -6.23
C ASP A 232 -15.39 1.50 -5.96
N ASN A 233 -14.74 0.83 -6.91
CA ASN A 233 -14.38 -0.59 -6.75
C ASN A 233 -13.11 -0.81 -5.92
N GLY A 234 -12.40 0.24 -5.52
CA GLY A 234 -11.23 0.19 -4.63
C GLY A 234 -11.60 0.34 -3.15
N ASN A 235 -10.59 0.19 -2.28
CA ASN A 235 -10.75 0.60 -0.89
C ASN A 235 -10.56 2.12 -0.81
N ALA A 236 -11.49 2.84 -0.18
CA ALA A 236 -11.37 4.25 0.15
C ALA A 236 -11.16 4.41 1.66
N ASN A 237 -10.06 5.04 2.07
CA ASN A 237 -9.67 5.19 3.48
C ASN A 237 -8.95 6.54 3.71
N TYR A 238 -8.63 6.84 4.95
CA TYR A 238 -7.88 8.04 5.34
C TYR A 238 -8.54 9.35 4.91
N PRO A 239 -9.85 9.56 5.16
CA PRO A 239 -10.51 10.82 4.82
C PRO A 239 -9.95 11.98 5.64
N PHE A 240 -9.78 13.13 5.01
CA PHE A 240 -9.46 14.41 5.61
C PHE A 240 -10.20 15.52 4.86
N VAL A 241 -10.76 16.47 5.58
CA VAL A 241 -11.50 17.59 5.00
C VAL A 241 -10.83 18.90 5.41
N LEU A 242 -10.61 19.78 4.45
CA LEU A 242 -10.08 21.12 4.74
C LEU A 242 -11.09 21.96 5.55
N THR A 243 -10.61 23.05 6.14
CA THR A 243 -11.44 23.99 6.90
C THR A 243 -12.52 24.67 6.06
N ASP A 244 -12.40 24.62 4.71
CA ASP A 244 -13.45 25.07 3.81
C ASP A 244 -14.73 24.19 3.87
N GLY A 245 -14.64 23.02 4.50
CA GLY A 245 -15.74 22.06 4.70
C GLY A 245 -16.21 21.33 3.42
N ILE A 246 -15.58 21.59 2.26
CA ILE A 246 -15.99 21.06 0.96
C ILE A 246 -14.88 20.28 0.22
N THR A 247 -13.62 20.58 0.51
CA THR A 247 -12.47 19.88 -0.11
C THR A 247 -12.11 18.65 0.71
N ILE A 248 -12.18 17.47 0.11
CA ILE A 248 -11.91 16.18 0.76
C ILE A 248 -10.71 15.52 0.12
N TYR A 249 -9.71 15.18 0.93
CA TYR A 249 -8.63 14.27 0.58
C TYR A 249 -8.91 12.87 1.15
N TYR A 250 -8.54 11.84 0.43
CA TYR A 250 -8.63 10.45 0.89
C TYR A 250 -7.64 9.59 0.14
N ALA A 251 -7.36 8.39 0.62
CA ALA A 251 -6.53 7.44 -0.10
C ALA A 251 -7.38 6.30 -0.67
N SER A 252 -7.11 5.90 -1.91
CA SER A 252 -7.76 4.76 -2.58
C SER A 252 -6.76 3.91 -3.36
N ASP A 253 -7.04 2.60 -3.44
CA ASP A 253 -6.29 1.64 -4.27
C ASP A 253 -7.04 1.26 -5.55
N ASN A 254 -7.84 2.18 -6.07
CA ASN A 254 -8.63 1.99 -7.30
C ASN A 254 -7.75 1.89 -8.56
N GLU A 255 -8.38 1.69 -9.71
CA GLU A 255 -7.69 1.54 -11.00
C GLU A 255 -6.87 2.77 -11.45
N ASN A 256 -7.20 3.97 -10.93
CA ASN A 256 -6.50 5.22 -11.22
C ASN A 256 -5.29 5.46 -10.29
N SER A 257 -5.01 4.55 -9.36
CA SER A 257 -3.85 4.64 -8.48
C SER A 257 -2.57 4.30 -9.22
N MET A 258 -1.49 5.02 -8.92
CA MET A 258 -0.14 4.75 -9.45
C MET A 258 0.45 3.45 -8.88
N GLY A 259 0.26 3.26 -7.57
CA GLY A 259 0.79 2.15 -6.81
C GLY A 259 -0.32 1.28 -6.20
N GLY A 260 -0.31 1.19 -4.88
CA GLY A 260 -1.39 0.66 -4.06
C GLY A 260 -2.36 1.78 -3.71
N TYR A 261 -2.42 2.18 -2.43
CA TYR A 261 -3.13 3.39 -2.03
C TYR A 261 -2.47 4.64 -2.60
N ASP A 262 -3.25 5.47 -3.26
CA ASP A 262 -2.88 6.82 -3.69
C ASP A 262 -3.81 7.85 -3.05
N ILE A 263 -3.32 9.07 -2.87
CA ILE A 263 -4.08 10.21 -2.37
C ILE A 263 -4.89 10.82 -3.53
N PHE A 264 -6.18 10.98 -3.31
CA PHE A 264 -7.11 11.65 -4.19
C PHE A 264 -7.71 12.87 -3.52
N VAL A 265 -8.12 13.84 -4.32
CA VAL A 265 -8.83 15.03 -3.89
C VAL A 265 -10.13 15.18 -4.66
N THR A 266 -11.19 15.59 -3.97
CA THR A 266 -12.46 15.99 -4.56
C THR A 266 -13.05 17.17 -3.82
N ARG A 267 -14.03 17.83 -4.42
CA ARG A 267 -14.75 18.97 -3.80
C ARG A 267 -16.25 18.77 -3.91
N TYR A 268 -16.93 19.08 -2.82
CA TYR A 268 -18.38 19.11 -2.81
C TYR A 268 -18.87 20.41 -3.45
N ASN A 269 -19.73 20.28 -4.45
CA ASN A 269 -20.38 21.40 -5.12
C ASN A 269 -21.73 21.67 -4.45
N THR A 270 -21.80 22.71 -3.64
CA THR A 270 -23.02 23.11 -2.93
C THR A 270 -24.17 23.55 -3.86
N GLY A 271 -23.86 23.96 -5.08
CA GLY A 271 -24.88 24.38 -6.05
C GLY A 271 -25.63 23.20 -6.71
N THR A 272 -24.95 22.04 -6.82
CA THR A 272 -25.53 20.83 -7.44
C THR A 272 -25.77 19.70 -6.44
N ASP A 273 -25.36 19.89 -5.19
CA ASP A 273 -25.44 18.88 -4.11
C ASP A 273 -24.72 17.58 -4.47
N THR A 274 -23.56 17.70 -5.14
CA THR A 274 -22.76 16.56 -5.63
C THR A 274 -21.27 16.79 -5.40
N PHE A 275 -20.49 15.71 -5.36
CA PHE A 275 -19.03 15.79 -5.42
C PHE A 275 -18.55 15.85 -6.88
N LEU A 276 -17.49 16.61 -7.11
CA LEU A 276 -16.76 16.55 -8.37
C LEU A 276 -16.08 15.17 -8.52
N ASN A 277 -15.70 14.83 -9.75
CA ASN A 277 -14.91 13.62 -9.96
C ASN A 277 -13.57 13.72 -9.20
N PRO A 278 -13.20 12.69 -8.40
CA PRO A 278 -11.93 12.70 -7.71
C PRO A 278 -10.74 12.73 -8.68
N GLU A 279 -9.73 13.50 -8.30
CA GLU A 279 -8.48 13.62 -9.04
C GLU A 279 -7.34 13.03 -8.20
N ASN A 280 -6.46 12.22 -8.83
CA ASN A 280 -5.23 11.75 -8.22
C ASN A 280 -4.29 12.95 -8.06
N VAL A 281 -3.80 13.21 -6.83
CA VAL A 281 -2.95 14.39 -6.56
C VAL A 281 -1.57 14.30 -7.22
N GLY A 282 -1.19 13.12 -7.72
CA GLY A 282 0.05 12.91 -8.44
C GLY A 282 1.31 12.95 -7.58
N MET A 283 2.45 12.94 -8.25
CA MET A 283 3.76 13.09 -7.61
C MET A 283 3.99 14.54 -7.20
N PRO A 284 4.71 14.78 -6.09
CA PRO A 284 5.48 13.83 -5.28
C PRO A 284 4.67 13.15 -4.18
N PHE A 285 3.42 13.52 -3.95
CA PHE A 285 2.60 12.96 -2.87
C PHE A 285 2.31 11.48 -3.11
N ASN A 286 1.87 11.14 -4.32
CA ASN A 286 1.68 9.76 -4.74
C ASN A 286 2.94 9.14 -5.35
N SER A 287 3.00 7.81 -5.32
CA SER A 287 4.16 7.03 -5.74
C SER A 287 3.74 5.64 -6.23
N PRO A 288 4.65 4.85 -6.82
CA PRO A 288 4.39 3.44 -7.13
C PRO A 288 4.22 2.51 -5.91
N TYR A 289 4.20 3.08 -4.70
CA TYR A 289 4.01 2.39 -3.41
C TYR A 289 2.61 2.67 -2.86
N ASN A 290 2.43 2.59 -1.54
CA ASN A 290 1.20 3.07 -0.92
C ASN A 290 1.46 4.42 -0.27
N ASP A 291 0.58 5.35 -0.53
CA ASP A 291 0.59 6.70 0.01
C ASP A 291 -0.71 6.92 0.78
N TYR A 292 -0.59 7.39 2.02
CA TYR A 292 -1.67 7.40 2.98
C TYR A 292 -1.88 8.79 3.55
N MET A 293 -3.02 9.00 4.18
CA MET A 293 -3.36 10.08 5.08
C MET A 293 -2.69 11.42 4.72
N PHE A 294 -3.28 12.13 3.78
CA PHE A 294 -2.91 13.50 3.47
C PHE A 294 -3.73 14.44 4.37
N ALA A 295 -3.06 15.32 5.08
CA ALA A 295 -3.69 16.31 5.95
C ALA A 295 -3.00 17.66 5.80
N VAL A 296 -3.76 18.73 5.92
CA VAL A 296 -3.27 20.11 5.87
C VAL A 296 -3.69 20.82 7.16
N ASP A 297 -2.72 21.26 7.91
CA ASP A 297 -2.91 22.12 9.07
C ASP A 297 -2.82 23.58 8.60
N GLU A 298 -3.95 24.13 8.14
CA GLU A 298 -4.03 25.48 7.58
C GLU A 298 -3.69 26.55 8.62
N TYR A 299 -3.86 26.26 9.92
CA TYR A 299 -3.52 27.17 11.00
C TYR A 299 -2.01 27.35 11.18
N ASN A 300 -1.26 26.24 11.07
CA ASN A 300 0.20 26.22 11.21
C ASN A 300 0.94 26.30 9.86
N ASP A 301 0.21 26.36 8.75
CA ASP A 301 0.74 26.37 7.38
C ASP A 301 1.63 25.14 7.10
N LEU A 302 1.16 23.95 7.52
CA LEU A 302 1.86 22.67 7.40
C LEU A 302 1.00 21.64 6.68
N GLY A 303 1.64 20.90 5.80
CA GLY A 303 1.06 19.71 5.19
C GLY A 303 1.72 18.41 5.68
N TRP A 304 0.96 17.34 5.71
CA TRP A 304 1.38 16.03 6.19
C TRP A 304 0.93 14.93 5.23
N PHE A 305 1.79 14.01 4.90
CA PHE A 305 1.39 12.76 4.25
C PHE A 305 2.28 11.59 4.68
N ALA A 306 1.79 10.38 4.58
CA ALA A 306 2.55 9.17 4.88
C ALA A 306 2.74 8.31 3.64
N SER A 307 3.89 7.64 3.53
CA SER A 307 4.20 6.74 2.42
C SER A 307 5.04 5.56 2.90
N ASP A 308 4.79 4.38 2.36
CA ASP A 308 5.68 3.23 2.59
C ASP A 308 6.76 3.06 1.50
N ARG A 309 6.95 4.10 0.66
CA ARG A 309 8.01 4.13 -0.37
C ARG A 309 9.38 3.91 0.26
N PHE A 310 10.08 2.90 -0.26
CA PHE A 310 11.43 2.52 0.20
C PHE A 310 11.52 2.13 1.68
N GLN A 311 10.39 1.84 2.35
CA GLN A 311 10.37 1.41 3.74
C GLN A 311 10.23 -0.11 3.87
N PRO A 312 10.69 -0.72 4.98
CA PRO A 312 10.31 -2.08 5.35
C PRO A 312 8.78 -2.24 5.44
N ALA A 313 8.28 -3.47 5.26
CA ALA A 313 6.84 -3.75 5.16
C ALA A 313 6.02 -3.31 6.39
N ASP A 314 6.65 -3.21 7.56
CA ASP A 314 6.06 -2.79 8.83
C ASP A 314 6.25 -1.31 9.16
N LYS A 315 6.89 -0.53 8.28
CA LYS A 315 7.19 0.88 8.47
C LYS A 315 6.54 1.77 7.42
N VAL A 316 6.33 3.01 7.80
CA VAL A 316 5.99 4.11 6.89
C VAL A 316 6.84 5.34 7.24
N CYS A 317 7.10 6.18 6.26
CA CYS A 317 7.66 7.51 6.47
C CYS A 317 6.53 8.53 6.42
N ILE A 318 6.44 9.37 7.43
CA ILE A 318 5.56 10.55 7.44
C ILE A 318 6.41 11.72 7.03
N TYR A 319 5.94 12.50 6.06
CA TYR A 319 6.57 13.71 5.56
C TYR A 319 5.76 14.91 6.01
N VAL A 320 6.47 15.96 6.45
CA VAL A 320 5.93 17.28 6.77
C VAL A 320 6.46 18.27 5.75
N PHE A 321 5.60 19.08 5.15
CA PHE A 321 5.94 20.04 4.10
C PHE A 321 5.21 21.36 4.28
#